data_1916a207b82a3b1056bdccc016a9370a
#
_entry.id   1916a207b82a3b1056bdccc016a9370a
#
_cell.length_a   1.000
_cell.length_b   1.000
_cell.length_c   1.000
_cell.angle_alpha   90.00
_cell.angle_beta   90.00
_cell.angle_gamma   90.00
#
_symmetry.space_group_name_H-M   'P 1'
#
loop_
_entity.id
_entity.type
_entity.pdbx_description
1 polymer ?
#
loop_
_entity_poly.entity_id
_entity_poly.type
_entity_poly.pdbx_seq_one_letter_code
_entity_poly.pdbx_strand_id
1 'polypeptide(L)'
;MRVSLRFLVLGAVATAVASPVIGQRPDNQILPRSLELQQQAEQQLVAGKLMEAGDLLESAVAVDPRNRGAFVDLARVAKQQKLFGKAIRLTNEALQLEPNDLDAIEVQGEAMVELGAVPRAKENLAKLQKLCSANCKQVALLSSAISRGPTVAAVNTPQTPKRD
;
A
#
# COMPACT_ATOMS: atom_id res chain seq x y z
N MET A 1 46.65 56.82 -48.00
CA MET A 1 46.79 55.43 -47.53
C MET A 1 45.56 55.09 -46.75
N ARG A 2 44.69 54.27 -47.32
CA ARG A 2 43.41 53.86 -46.65
C ARG A 2 43.58 52.44 -46.10
N VAL A 3 43.61 52.27 -44.79
CA VAL A 3 43.66 50.97 -44.11
C VAL A 3 42.22 50.55 -43.80
N SER A 4 41.73 49.57 -44.54
CA SER A 4 40.40 48.98 -44.31
C SER A 4 40.50 47.95 -43.18
N LEU A 5 39.92 48.24 -42.02
CA LEU A 5 39.81 47.35 -40.86
C LEU A 5 38.61 46.43 -41.10
N ARG A 6 38.83 45.16 -41.44
CA ARG A 6 37.80 44.13 -41.57
C ARG A 6 37.57 43.49 -40.21
N PHE A 7 36.44 43.79 -39.61
CA PHE A 7 35.98 43.10 -38.40
C PHE A 7 35.46 41.69 -38.74
N LEU A 8 36.18 40.69 -38.32
CA LEU A 8 35.76 39.31 -38.33
C LEU A 8 34.84 39.06 -37.11
N VAL A 9 33.52 38.98 -37.36
CA VAL A 9 32.55 38.58 -36.34
C VAL A 9 32.55 37.05 -36.25
N LEU A 10 33.19 36.50 -35.23
CA LEU A 10 33.04 35.07 -34.89
C LEU A 10 31.68 34.86 -34.23
N GLY A 11 30.74 34.29 -34.96
CA GLY A 11 29.49 33.84 -34.44
C GLY A 11 29.69 32.56 -33.58
N ALA A 12 29.55 32.64 -32.27
CA ALA A 12 29.50 31.48 -31.41
C ALA A 12 28.13 30.81 -31.58
N VAL A 13 28.10 29.66 -32.24
CA VAL A 13 26.92 28.78 -32.28
C VAL A 13 26.83 28.05 -30.96
N ALA A 14 25.95 28.50 -30.09
CA ALA A 14 25.60 27.79 -28.87
C ALA A 14 24.71 26.60 -29.25
N THR A 15 25.26 25.40 -29.31
CA THR A 15 24.49 24.16 -29.43
C THR A 15 23.82 23.89 -28.07
N ALA A 16 22.53 24.18 -27.97
CA ALA A 16 21.71 23.76 -26.86
C ALA A 16 21.58 22.23 -26.86
N VAL A 17 22.29 21.56 -25.95
CA VAL A 17 22.13 20.13 -25.69
C VAL A 17 20.80 19.98 -24.97
N ALA A 18 19.75 19.63 -25.74
CA ALA A 18 18.47 19.23 -25.15
C ALA A 18 18.70 17.88 -24.43
N SER A 19 18.90 17.93 -23.12
CA SER A 19 18.88 16.73 -22.30
C SER A 19 17.47 16.10 -22.45
N PRO A 20 17.36 14.79 -22.77
CA PRO A 20 16.06 14.14 -22.73
C PRO A 20 15.53 14.26 -21.32
N VAL A 21 14.50 15.05 -21.13
CA VAL A 21 13.67 14.99 -19.91
C VAL A 21 13.09 13.58 -19.93
N ILE A 22 13.69 12.68 -19.14
CA ILE A 22 13.08 11.39 -18.83
C ILE A 22 11.78 11.76 -18.15
N GLY A 23 10.68 11.72 -18.92
CA GLY A 23 9.36 12.11 -18.46
C GLY A 23 9.06 11.34 -17.19
N GLN A 24 8.93 12.05 -16.08
CA GLN A 24 8.47 11.45 -14.85
C GLN A 24 7.11 10.82 -15.15
N ARG A 25 7.01 9.52 -14.90
CA ARG A 25 5.75 8.80 -15.09
C ARG A 25 4.70 9.44 -14.19
N PRO A 26 3.46 9.68 -14.67
CA PRO A 26 2.39 10.18 -13.83
C PRO A 26 2.25 9.35 -12.55
N ASP A 27 2.03 10.00 -11.41
CA ASP A 27 2.01 9.35 -10.08
C ASP A 27 0.97 8.25 -9.94
N ASN A 28 -0.05 8.23 -10.81
CA ASN A 28 -1.10 7.21 -10.86
C ASN A 28 -0.74 5.97 -11.73
N GLN A 29 0.42 5.96 -12.38
CA GLN A 29 0.85 4.83 -13.21
C GLN A 29 1.81 3.92 -12.44
N ILE A 30 1.33 2.74 -12.09
CA ILE A 30 2.16 1.69 -11.49
C ILE A 30 3.03 1.05 -12.57
N LEU A 31 4.27 0.69 -12.22
CA LEU A 31 5.17 -0.02 -13.12
C LEU A 31 4.57 -1.36 -13.55
N PRO A 32 4.53 -1.69 -14.86
CA PRO A 32 3.99 -2.96 -15.34
C PRO A 32 4.60 -4.17 -14.63
N ARG A 33 5.91 -4.13 -14.35
CA ARG A 33 6.59 -5.21 -13.64
C ARG A 33 6.06 -5.42 -12.22
N SER A 34 5.69 -4.36 -11.51
CA SER A 34 5.07 -4.48 -10.19
C SER A 34 3.69 -5.13 -10.25
N LEU A 35 2.89 -4.76 -11.27
CA LEU A 35 1.58 -5.39 -11.50
C LEU A 35 1.69 -6.87 -11.88
N GLU A 36 2.67 -7.23 -12.72
CA GLU A 36 2.94 -8.64 -13.07
C GLU A 36 3.29 -9.47 -11.83
N LEU A 37 4.15 -8.95 -10.95
CA LEU A 37 4.53 -9.63 -9.72
C LEU A 37 3.33 -9.79 -8.78
N GLN A 38 2.48 -8.78 -8.66
CA GLN A 38 1.23 -8.86 -7.89
C GLN A 38 0.30 -9.94 -8.48
N GLN A 39 0.11 -9.97 -9.78
CA GLN A 39 -0.73 -10.99 -10.43
C GLN A 39 -0.19 -12.41 -10.23
N GLN A 40 1.13 -12.59 -10.28
CA GLN A 40 1.76 -13.88 -9.99
C GLN A 40 1.52 -14.27 -8.51
N ALA A 41 1.60 -13.34 -7.59
CA ALA A 41 1.32 -13.57 -6.18
C ALA A 41 -0.14 -13.99 -5.94
N GLU A 42 -1.09 -13.38 -6.61
CA GLU A 42 -2.51 -13.76 -6.54
C GLU A 42 -2.71 -15.24 -6.95
N GLN A 43 -2.00 -15.72 -7.97
CA GLN A 43 -2.02 -17.13 -8.38
C GLN A 43 -1.47 -18.04 -7.27
N GLN A 44 -0.39 -17.63 -6.58
CA GLN A 44 0.16 -18.39 -5.45
C GLN A 44 -0.81 -18.37 -4.25
N LEU A 45 -1.51 -17.27 -4.00
CA LEU A 45 -2.54 -17.18 -2.96
C LEU A 45 -3.69 -18.17 -3.23
N VAL A 46 -4.16 -18.25 -4.46
CA VAL A 46 -5.19 -19.22 -4.85
C VAL A 46 -4.70 -20.68 -4.67
N ALA A 47 -3.41 -20.92 -4.91
CA ALA A 47 -2.77 -22.20 -4.67
C ALA A 47 -2.46 -22.49 -3.19
N GLY A 48 -2.74 -21.56 -2.27
CA GLY A 48 -2.46 -21.70 -0.85
C GLY A 48 -1.01 -21.52 -0.45
N LYS A 49 -0.17 -21.02 -1.36
CA LYS A 49 1.28 -20.87 -1.18
C LYS A 49 1.61 -19.47 -0.63
N LEU A 50 1.35 -19.30 0.67
CA LEU A 50 1.46 -17.99 1.33
C LEU A 50 2.88 -17.40 1.33
N MET A 51 3.91 -18.23 1.43
CA MET A 51 5.29 -17.76 1.45
C MET A 51 5.70 -17.20 0.11
N GLU A 52 5.48 -17.98 -0.96
CA GLU A 52 5.80 -17.59 -2.33
C GLU A 52 5.01 -16.35 -2.77
N ALA A 53 3.74 -16.27 -2.35
CA ALA A 53 2.94 -15.07 -2.59
C ALA A 53 3.52 -13.85 -1.86
N GLY A 54 3.96 -14.01 -0.62
CA GLY A 54 4.60 -12.96 0.16
C GLY A 54 5.87 -12.43 -0.52
N ASP A 55 6.76 -13.31 -0.96
CA ASP A 55 8.02 -12.93 -1.64
C ASP A 55 7.77 -12.17 -2.94
N LEU A 56 6.76 -12.59 -3.72
CA LEU A 56 6.36 -11.90 -4.95
C LEU A 56 5.78 -10.51 -4.65
N LEU A 57 4.96 -10.37 -3.61
CA LEU A 57 4.37 -9.10 -3.21
C LEU A 57 5.42 -8.15 -2.62
N GLU A 58 6.37 -8.64 -1.83
CA GLU A 58 7.51 -7.85 -1.35
C GLU A 58 8.35 -7.35 -2.53
N SER A 59 8.56 -8.19 -3.55
CA SER A 59 9.21 -7.78 -4.79
C SER A 59 8.38 -6.74 -5.55
N ALA A 60 7.05 -6.88 -5.59
CA ALA A 60 6.17 -5.93 -6.26
C ALA A 60 6.25 -4.52 -5.65
N VAL A 61 6.21 -4.42 -4.31
CA VAL A 61 6.31 -3.12 -3.62
C VAL A 61 7.74 -2.55 -3.67
N ALA A 62 8.76 -3.40 -3.77
CA ALA A 62 10.14 -2.94 -4.00
C ALA A 62 10.34 -2.36 -5.40
N VAL A 63 9.69 -2.94 -6.43
CA VAL A 63 9.71 -2.44 -7.80
C VAL A 63 8.95 -1.13 -7.96
N ASP A 64 7.77 -1.03 -7.35
CA ASP A 64 7.00 0.23 -7.33
C ASP A 64 6.29 0.41 -5.98
N PRO A 65 6.83 1.26 -5.09
CA PRO A 65 6.22 1.55 -3.79
C PRO A 65 4.84 2.24 -3.86
N ARG A 66 4.38 2.63 -5.04
CA ARG A 66 3.05 3.20 -5.26
C ARG A 66 2.00 2.11 -5.54
N ASN A 67 2.41 0.85 -5.67
CA ASN A 67 1.48 -0.25 -5.86
C ASN A 67 0.71 -0.54 -4.56
N ARG A 68 -0.33 0.26 -4.35
CA ARG A 68 -1.24 0.13 -3.21
C ARG A 68 -1.86 -1.26 -3.10
N GLY A 69 -2.26 -1.86 -4.24
CA GLY A 69 -2.84 -3.20 -4.27
C GLY A 69 -1.89 -4.26 -3.70
N ALA A 70 -0.61 -4.20 -4.07
CA ALA A 70 0.40 -5.12 -3.55
C ALA A 70 0.59 -4.98 -2.03
N PHE A 71 0.50 -3.78 -1.45
CA PHE A 71 0.51 -3.60 0.01
C PHE A 71 -0.71 -4.24 0.68
N VAL A 72 -1.91 -4.09 0.10
CA VAL A 72 -3.14 -4.71 0.63
C VAL A 72 -3.05 -6.23 0.59
N ASP A 73 -2.58 -6.79 -0.52
CA ASP A 73 -2.45 -8.25 -0.67
C ASP A 73 -1.37 -8.80 0.28
N LEU A 74 -0.26 -8.09 0.45
CA LEU A 74 0.78 -8.44 1.42
C LEU A 74 0.25 -8.38 2.87
N ALA A 75 -0.65 -7.42 3.16
CA ALA A 75 -1.34 -7.35 4.45
C ALA A 75 -2.29 -8.55 4.66
N ARG A 76 -2.98 -9.01 3.62
CA ARG A 76 -3.79 -10.23 3.66
C ARG A 76 -2.95 -11.48 3.93
N VAL A 77 -1.79 -11.60 3.29
CA VAL A 77 -0.82 -12.68 3.56
C VAL A 77 -0.38 -12.63 5.03
N ALA A 78 0.05 -11.47 5.51
CA ALA A 78 0.48 -11.29 6.89
C ALA A 78 -0.64 -11.65 7.89
N LYS A 79 -1.90 -11.27 7.61
CA LYS A 79 -3.06 -11.63 8.42
C LYS A 79 -3.26 -13.16 8.47
N GLN A 80 -3.16 -13.84 7.34
CA GLN A 80 -3.27 -15.31 7.29
C GLN A 80 -2.15 -16.01 8.07
N GLN A 81 -0.95 -15.42 8.07
CA GLN A 81 0.19 -15.86 8.89
C GLN A 81 0.07 -15.48 10.38
N LYS A 82 -1.04 -14.84 10.79
CA LYS A 82 -1.29 -14.32 12.15
C LYS A 82 -0.30 -13.21 12.56
N LEU A 83 0.34 -12.58 11.61
CA LEU A 83 1.24 -11.44 11.80
C LEU A 83 0.44 -10.12 11.78
N PHE A 84 -0.52 -9.99 12.68
CA PHE A 84 -1.51 -8.89 12.66
C PHE A 84 -0.88 -7.51 12.75
N GLY A 85 0.20 -7.35 13.53
CA GLY A 85 0.94 -6.09 13.58
C GLY A 85 1.60 -5.72 12.24
N LYS A 86 2.13 -6.71 11.50
CA LYS A 86 2.65 -6.52 10.13
C LYS A 86 1.50 -6.13 9.19
N ALA A 87 0.35 -6.79 9.28
CA ALA A 87 -0.82 -6.48 8.45
C ALA A 87 -1.29 -5.03 8.66
N ILE A 88 -1.39 -4.54 9.91
CA ILE A 88 -1.76 -3.15 10.21
C ILE A 88 -0.73 -2.16 9.63
N ARG A 89 0.57 -2.45 9.73
CA ARG A 89 1.59 -1.58 9.14
C ARG A 89 1.46 -1.49 7.63
N LEU A 90 1.30 -2.62 6.95
CA LEU A 90 1.17 -2.69 5.49
C LEU A 90 -0.10 -1.98 4.99
N THR A 91 -1.21 -2.13 5.71
CA THR A 91 -2.43 -1.37 5.38
C THR A 91 -2.29 0.12 5.64
N ASN A 92 -1.46 0.56 6.60
CA ASN A 92 -1.13 1.98 6.76
C ASN A 92 -0.40 2.52 5.53
N GLU A 93 0.57 1.77 4.96
CA GLU A 93 1.23 2.18 3.71
C GLU A 93 0.21 2.33 2.56
N ALA A 94 -0.68 1.35 2.40
CA ALA A 94 -1.75 1.43 1.40
C ALA A 94 -2.66 2.65 1.62
N LEU A 95 -3.01 2.98 2.88
CA LEU A 95 -3.87 4.10 3.23
C LEU A 95 -3.18 5.47 3.14
N GLN A 96 -1.85 5.53 3.16
CA GLN A 96 -1.10 6.74 2.81
C GLN A 96 -1.20 7.05 1.31
N LEU A 97 -1.23 6.02 0.47
CA LEU A 97 -1.40 6.15 -0.98
C LEU A 97 -2.86 6.47 -1.37
N GLU A 98 -3.83 5.80 -0.73
CA GLU A 98 -5.26 5.99 -0.95
C GLU A 98 -6.01 5.92 0.39
N PRO A 99 -6.30 7.07 1.02
CA PRO A 99 -6.92 7.11 2.36
C PRO A 99 -8.30 6.46 2.44
N ASN A 100 -8.97 6.29 1.31
CA ASN A 100 -10.32 5.73 1.23
C ASN A 100 -10.36 4.34 0.59
N ASP A 101 -9.22 3.65 0.54
CA ASP A 101 -9.17 2.28 0.06
C ASP A 101 -10.00 1.35 0.96
N LEU A 102 -11.08 0.81 0.40
CA LEU A 102 -12.02 -0.01 1.16
C LEU A 102 -11.40 -1.34 1.63
N ASP A 103 -10.56 -1.96 0.80
CA ASP A 103 -9.90 -3.22 1.13
C ASP A 103 -8.84 -3.03 2.21
N ALA A 104 -8.05 -1.95 2.13
CA ALA A 104 -7.08 -1.63 3.17
C ALA A 104 -7.75 -1.37 4.53
N ILE A 105 -8.87 -0.61 4.56
CA ILE A 105 -9.61 -0.31 5.78
C ILE A 105 -10.20 -1.60 6.38
N GLU A 106 -10.74 -2.48 5.54
CA GLU A 106 -11.30 -3.77 5.95
C GLU A 106 -10.22 -4.67 6.56
N VAL A 107 -9.12 -4.94 5.83
CA VAL A 107 -8.03 -5.81 6.29
C VAL A 107 -7.38 -5.27 7.57
N GLN A 108 -7.22 -3.94 7.67
CA GLN A 108 -6.73 -3.29 8.88
C GLN A 108 -7.66 -3.52 10.08
N GLY A 109 -8.97 -3.32 9.86
CA GLY A 109 -9.99 -3.52 10.90
C GLY A 109 -10.02 -4.96 11.41
N GLU A 110 -9.96 -5.95 10.50
CA GLU A 110 -9.89 -7.36 10.88
C GLU A 110 -8.62 -7.68 11.69
N ALA A 111 -7.45 -7.18 11.27
CA ALA A 111 -6.21 -7.35 12.02
C ALA A 111 -6.28 -6.69 13.41
N MET A 112 -6.97 -5.55 13.56
CA MET A 112 -7.23 -4.90 14.83
C MET A 112 -8.12 -5.73 15.72
N VAL A 113 -9.16 -6.41 15.18
CA VAL A 113 -10.01 -7.34 15.96
C VAL A 113 -9.16 -8.45 16.56
N GLU A 114 -8.29 -9.07 15.77
CA GLU A 114 -7.43 -10.16 16.24
C GLU A 114 -6.44 -9.75 17.34
N LEU A 115 -6.04 -8.47 17.37
CA LEU A 115 -5.22 -7.88 18.44
C LEU A 115 -6.04 -7.38 19.64
N GLY A 116 -7.38 -7.58 19.66
CA GLY A 116 -8.25 -7.08 20.70
C GLY A 116 -8.54 -5.56 20.63
N ALA A 117 -8.06 -4.87 19.62
CA ALA A 117 -8.31 -3.44 19.41
C ALA A 117 -9.69 -3.16 18.78
N VAL A 118 -10.73 -3.81 19.31
CA VAL A 118 -12.10 -3.77 18.78
C VAL A 118 -12.66 -2.35 18.66
N PRO A 119 -12.42 -1.41 19.58
CA PRO A 119 -12.90 -0.03 19.39
C PRO A 119 -12.39 0.61 18.11
N ARG A 120 -11.10 0.44 17.77
CA ARG A 120 -10.50 0.95 16.53
C ARG A 120 -11.04 0.25 15.28
N ALA A 121 -11.29 -1.06 15.37
CA ALA A 121 -11.95 -1.78 14.29
C ALA A 121 -13.36 -1.26 14.00
N LYS A 122 -14.12 -0.85 15.04
CA LYS A 122 -15.43 -0.20 14.88
C LYS A 122 -15.34 1.17 14.22
N GLU A 123 -14.27 1.93 14.46
CA GLU A 123 -14.01 3.19 13.75
C GLU A 123 -13.80 2.93 12.24
N ASN A 124 -13.02 1.91 11.89
CA ASN A 124 -12.85 1.48 10.50
C ASN A 124 -14.18 1.03 9.89
N LEU A 125 -15.01 0.28 10.61
CA LEU A 125 -16.34 -0.11 10.14
C LEU A 125 -17.23 1.11 9.87
N ALA A 126 -17.25 2.08 10.77
CA ALA A 126 -18.01 3.32 10.58
C ALA A 126 -17.50 4.12 9.37
N LYS A 127 -16.17 4.12 9.12
CA LYS A 127 -15.59 4.73 7.93
C LYS A 127 -16.04 3.99 6.65
N LEU A 128 -15.98 2.66 6.62
CA LEU A 128 -16.47 1.85 5.51
C LEU A 128 -17.95 2.13 5.20
N GLN A 129 -18.79 2.18 6.24
CA GLN A 129 -20.22 2.46 6.08
C GLN A 129 -20.51 3.83 5.44
N LYS A 130 -19.64 4.82 5.67
CA LYS A 130 -19.74 6.14 5.02
C LYS A 130 -19.26 6.16 3.58
N LEU A 131 -18.24 5.36 3.27
CA LEU A 131 -17.61 5.31 1.96
C LEU A 131 -18.34 4.37 0.98
N CYS A 132 -18.97 3.34 1.52
CA CYS A 132 -19.63 2.30 0.75
C CYS A 132 -21.09 2.68 0.44
N SER A 133 -21.49 2.43 -0.80
CA SER A 133 -22.89 2.30 -1.16
C SER A 133 -23.49 0.99 -0.61
N ALA A 134 -24.80 0.79 -0.76
CA ALA A 134 -25.49 -0.43 -0.30
C ALA A 134 -24.81 -1.71 -0.79
N ASN A 135 -24.76 -2.75 0.07
CA ASN A 135 -24.19 -4.09 -0.19
C ASN A 135 -22.66 -4.14 -0.35
N CYS A 136 -21.95 -3.33 0.38
CA CYS A 136 -20.49 -3.35 0.39
C CYS A 136 -19.94 -4.59 1.09
N LYS A 137 -19.20 -5.41 0.36
CA LYS A 137 -18.56 -6.64 0.84
C LYS A 137 -17.67 -6.38 2.08
N GLN A 138 -16.89 -5.30 2.07
CA GLN A 138 -15.95 -4.95 3.12
C GLN A 138 -16.65 -4.63 4.45
N VAL A 139 -17.84 -3.97 4.39
CA VAL A 139 -18.67 -3.72 5.57
C VAL A 139 -19.14 -5.04 6.20
N ALA A 140 -19.62 -5.98 5.35
CA ALA A 140 -20.09 -7.28 5.82
C ALA A 140 -18.94 -8.10 6.46
N LEU A 141 -17.78 -8.12 5.83
CA LEU A 141 -16.60 -8.85 6.34
C LEU A 141 -16.15 -8.30 7.70
N LEU A 142 -15.92 -7.00 7.80
CA LEU A 142 -15.45 -6.39 9.04
C LEU A 142 -16.50 -6.46 10.15
N SER A 143 -17.79 -6.27 9.84
CA SER A 143 -18.88 -6.44 10.82
C SER A 143 -18.92 -7.86 11.37
N SER A 144 -18.78 -8.88 10.51
CA SER A 144 -18.69 -10.28 10.90
C SER A 144 -17.47 -10.55 11.79
N ALA A 145 -16.30 -10.00 11.44
CA ALA A 145 -15.09 -10.15 12.23
C ALA A 145 -15.25 -9.54 13.64
N ILE A 146 -15.81 -8.32 13.74
CA ILE A 146 -16.08 -7.65 15.01
C ILE A 146 -17.05 -8.47 15.88
N SER A 147 -18.10 -9.05 15.28
CA SER A 147 -19.09 -9.85 15.97
C SER A 147 -18.51 -11.17 16.49
N ARG A 148 -17.61 -11.78 15.75
CA ARG A 148 -16.92 -13.02 16.13
C ARG A 148 -15.89 -12.77 17.26
N GLY A 149 -15.26 -11.59 17.27
CA GLY A 149 -14.13 -11.28 18.15
C GLY A 149 -12.82 -11.94 17.73
N PRO A 150 -11.75 -11.79 18.53
CA PRO A 150 -10.43 -12.35 18.23
C PRO A 150 -10.46 -13.88 18.23
N THR A 151 -9.86 -14.49 17.20
CA THR A 151 -9.75 -15.95 17.05
C THR A 151 -8.56 -16.53 17.82
N VAL A 152 -7.52 -15.73 18.07
CA VAL A 152 -6.43 -16.05 18.99
C VAL A 152 -6.86 -15.55 20.36
N ALA A 153 -6.90 -16.44 21.38
CA ALA A 153 -7.15 -16.05 22.75
C ALA A 153 -6.23 -14.86 23.08
N ALA A 154 -6.83 -13.76 23.54
CA ALA A 154 -6.07 -12.58 23.94
C ALA A 154 -5.01 -13.05 24.93
N VAL A 155 -3.75 -12.98 24.55
CA VAL A 155 -2.65 -13.16 25.49
C VAL A 155 -2.89 -12.11 26.55
N ASN A 156 -3.23 -12.55 27.78
CA ASN A 156 -3.43 -11.68 28.89
C ASN A 156 -2.27 -10.71 29.01
N THR A 157 -2.46 -9.51 28.50
CA THR A 157 -1.52 -8.42 28.77
C THR A 157 -1.65 -8.18 30.27
N PRO A 158 -0.56 -8.32 31.05
CA PRO A 158 -0.62 -8.01 32.47
C PRO A 158 -1.07 -6.55 32.59
N GLN A 159 -2.21 -6.33 33.23
CA GLN A 159 -2.62 -4.98 33.57
C GLN A 159 -1.52 -4.43 34.48
N THR A 160 -0.85 -3.40 34.03
CA THR A 160 0.08 -2.62 34.85
C THR A 160 -0.68 -2.19 36.10
N PRO A 161 -0.23 -2.53 37.33
CA PRO A 161 -0.91 -2.09 38.52
C PRO A 161 -0.88 -0.56 38.55
N LYS A 162 -2.07 0.04 38.79
CA LYS A 162 -2.16 1.46 39.13
C LYS A 162 -1.20 1.71 40.29
N ARG A 163 -0.24 2.60 40.10
CA ARG A 163 0.45 3.22 41.24
C ARG A 163 -0.51 4.21 41.87
N ASP A 164 -0.92 3.89 43.09
CA ASP A 164 -1.55 4.84 44.00
C ASP A 164 -0.51 5.88 44.46
#